data_5e7f3efb4161fc5de67290d66eacac60
#
_entry.id   5e7f3efb4161fc5de67290d66eacac60
#
_cell.length_a   1.000
_cell.length_b   1.000
_cell.length_c   1.000
_cell.angle_alpha   90.00
_cell.angle_beta   90.00
_cell.angle_gamma   90.00
#
_symmetry.space_group_name_H-M   'P 1'
#
loop_
_entity.id
_entity.type
_entity.pdbx_description
1 polymer ?
#
loop_
_entity_poly.entity_id
_entity_poly.type
_entity_poly.pdbx_seq_one_letter_code
_entity_poly.pdbx_strand_id
1 'polypeptide(L)'
;MAGFAVVMTILTFGFLCLFAACVASIGLYLLAKRRLHEDRPNRRRVIVATALAPFLALFWLIAALLIHVEISNRWAHQDCGFSPDPFVTLPNGYVLGSANTYDGYFRAPGFQTDAPVAGPGYVRSIIDLQLSNGYFTGTQFDFETSRIRHFVFDTRTRAFQAADQEDSARSAAAETNAHTDATSYWKLYAQYRHHWPNYILMIMIITGESAIGLGVWKLWTTE
;
A
#
# COMPACT_ATOMS: atom_id res chain seq x y z
N MET A 1 20.10 -3.39 -1.83
CA MET A 1 19.72 -3.58 -3.25
C MET A 1 18.23 -3.31 -3.54
N ALA A 2 17.32 -3.63 -2.63
CA ALA A 2 15.88 -3.39 -2.83
C ALA A 2 15.51 -1.92 -3.13
N GLY A 3 16.09 -0.96 -2.42
CA GLY A 3 15.81 0.46 -2.63
C GLY A 3 16.16 0.99 -4.03
N PHE A 4 17.24 0.49 -4.63
CA PHE A 4 17.64 0.88 -5.98
C PHE A 4 16.63 0.37 -7.04
N ALA A 5 16.15 -0.85 -6.89
CA ALA A 5 15.15 -1.42 -7.80
C ALA A 5 13.83 -0.62 -7.76
N VAL A 6 13.38 -0.23 -6.56
CA VAL A 6 12.17 0.59 -6.39
C VAL A 6 12.33 1.96 -7.05
N VAL A 7 13.46 2.63 -6.82
CA VAL A 7 13.73 3.94 -7.45
C VAL A 7 13.76 3.82 -8.98
N MET A 8 14.42 2.80 -9.53
CA MET A 8 14.46 2.56 -10.96
C MET A 8 13.08 2.26 -11.55
N THR A 9 12.24 1.51 -10.84
CA THR A 9 10.88 1.23 -11.24
C THR A 9 10.04 2.52 -11.30
N ILE A 10 10.09 3.35 -10.25
CA ILE A 10 9.37 4.63 -10.21
C ILE A 10 9.83 5.56 -11.34
N LEU A 11 11.15 5.67 -11.57
CA LEU A 11 11.69 6.49 -12.66
C LEU A 11 11.24 5.98 -14.03
N THR A 12 11.26 4.66 -14.25
CA THR A 12 10.85 4.05 -15.52
C THR A 12 9.36 4.28 -15.79
N PHE A 13 8.49 4.02 -14.80
CA PHE A 13 7.06 4.29 -14.93
C PHE A 13 6.75 5.76 -15.09
N GLY A 14 7.40 6.64 -14.32
CA GLY A 14 7.24 8.09 -14.46
C GLY A 14 7.63 8.58 -15.85
N PHE A 15 8.74 8.09 -16.41
CA PHE A 15 9.17 8.40 -17.77
C PHE A 15 8.17 7.91 -18.82
N LEU A 16 7.66 6.68 -18.70
CA LEU A 16 6.66 6.12 -19.61
C LEU A 16 5.36 6.93 -19.58
N CYS A 17 4.87 7.32 -18.40
CA CYS A 17 3.69 8.15 -18.25
C CYS A 17 3.88 9.54 -18.89
N LEU A 18 5.03 10.17 -18.67
CA LEU A 18 5.36 11.45 -19.28
C LEU A 18 5.45 11.34 -20.80
N PHE A 19 6.10 10.30 -21.31
CA PHE A 19 6.18 10.03 -22.75
C PHE A 19 4.78 9.83 -23.35
N ALA A 20 3.93 9.03 -22.72
CA ALA A 20 2.55 8.83 -23.16
C ALA A 20 1.75 10.14 -23.18
N ALA A 21 1.90 10.98 -22.14
CA ALA A 21 1.27 12.31 -22.11
C ALA A 21 1.76 13.22 -23.23
N CYS A 22 3.06 13.20 -23.57
CA CYS A 22 3.61 13.94 -24.69
C CYS A 22 3.01 13.47 -26.04
N VAL A 23 2.97 12.15 -26.27
CA VAL A 23 2.40 11.59 -27.52
C VAL A 23 0.92 11.93 -27.63
N ALA A 24 0.15 11.76 -26.54
CA ALA A 24 -1.26 12.12 -26.50
C ALA A 24 -1.48 13.62 -26.76
N SER A 25 -0.66 14.48 -26.15
CA SER A 25 -0.72 15.92 -26.35
C SER A 25 -0.50 16.32 -27.82
N ILE A 26 0.53 15.74 -28.47
CA ILE A 26 0.79 15.99 -29.90
C ILE A 26 -0.39 15.51 -30.76
N GLY A 27 -0.90 14.30 -30.48
CA GLY A 27 -2.05 13.74 -31.21
C GLY A 27 -3.29 14.62 -31.05
N LEU A 28 -3.61 15.06 -29.84
CA LEU A 28 -4.74 15.95 -29.57
C LEU A 28 -4.56 17.35 -30.16
N TYR A 29 -3.34 17.89 -30.13
CA TYR A 29 -3.02 19.15 -30.82
C TYR A 29 -3.30 19.07 -32.33
N LEU A 30 -2.80 18.02 -33.00
CA LEU A 30 -3.01 17.83 -34.41
C LEU A 30 -4.48 17.62 -34.76
N LEU A 31 -5.21 16.85 -33.93
CA LEU A 31 -6.64 16.63 -34.09
C LEU A 31 -7.42 17.94 -33.95
N ALA A 32 -7.15 18.71 -32.89
CA ALA A 32 -7.79 20.00 -32.67
C ALA A 32 -7.49 20.98 -33.79
N LYS A 33 -6.25 21.05 -34.25
CA LYS A 33 -5.85 21.90 -35.38
C LYS A 33 -6.59 21.55 -36.68
N ARG A 34 -6.84 20.24 -36.94
CA ARG A 34 -7.56 19.76 -38.14
C ARG A 34 -9.08 19.97 -38.07
N ARG A 35 -9.66 19.83 -36.87
CA ARG A 35 -11.12 19.86 -36.68
C ARG A 35 -11.70 21.25 -36.47
N LEU A 36 -10.91 22.19 -35.95
CA LEU A 36 -11.37 23.54 -35.66
C LEU A 36 -11.17 24.45 -36.88
N HIS A 37 -12.25 25.06 -37.33
CA HIS A 37 -12.23 26.04 -38.42
C HIS A 37 -11.33 27.23 -38.07
N GLU A 38 -10.72 27.85 -39.08
CA GLU A 38 -9.75 28.95 -38.91
C GLU A 38 -10.40 30.20 -38.31
N ASP A 39 -11.65 30.46 -38.66
CA ASP A 39 -12.40 31.65 -38.26
C ASP A 39 -12.95 31.60 -36.83
N ARG A 40 -12.73 30.52 -36.11
CA ARG A 40 -13.27 30.39 -34.73
C ARG A 40 -12.56 31.34 -33.76
N PRO A 41 -13.29 32.25 -33.05
CA PRO A 41 -12.67 33.30 -32.24
C PRO A 41 -11.80 32.75 -31.08
N ASN A 42 -12.12 31.58 -30.55
CA ASN A 42 -11.37 30.95 -29.43
C ASN A 42 -10.46 29.79 -29.84
N ARG A 43 -10.22 29.60 -31.14
CA ARG A 43 -9.46 28.44 -31.69
C ARG A 43 -8.15 28.18 -30.99
N ARG A 44 -7.32 29.21 -30.80
CA ARG A 44 -6.02 29.07 -30.13
C ARG A 44 -6.14 28.56 -28.69
N ARG A 45 -7.12 29.08 -27.94
CA ARG A 45 -7.35 28.66 -26.53
C ARG A 45 -7.80 27.20 -26.48
N VAL A 46 -8.70 26.78 -27.36
CA VAL A 46 -9.19 25.40 -27.42
C VAL A 46 -8.05 24.43 -27.78
N ILE A 47 -7.23 24.77 -28.78
CA ILE A 47 -6.09 23.95 -29.20
C ILE A 47 -5.09 23.78 -28.02
N VAL A 48 -4.73 24.90 -27.36
CA VAL A 48 -3.79 24.86 -26.25
C VAL A 48 -4.36 24.06 -25.05
N ALA A 49 -5.62 24.29 -24.68
CA ALA A 49 -6.27 23.57 -23.60
C ALA A 49 -6.34 22.06 -23.89
N THR A 50 -6.69 21.69 -25.13
CA THR A 50 -6.77 20.29 -25.56
C THR A 50 -5.38 19.62 -25.55
N ALA A 51 -4.34 20.33 -25.96
CA ALA A 51 -2.97 19.83 -25.93
C ALA A 51 -2.41 19.71 -24.49
N LEU A 52 -2.84 20.56 -23.56
CA LEU A 52 -2.41 20.51 -22.17
C LEU A 52 -3.18 19.49 -21.33
N ALA A 53 -4.35 19.04 -21.77
CA ALA A 53 -5.20 18.13 -21.01
C ALA A 53 -4.47 16.85 -20.52
N PRO A 54 -3.64 16.15 -21.33
CA PRO A 54 -2.91 14.97 -20.86
C PRO A 54 -1.91 15.26 -19.73
N PHE A 55 -1.30 16.45 -19.73
CA PHE A 55 -0.39 16.86 -18.66
C PHE A 55 -1.14 17.18 -17.37
N LEU A 56 -2.31 17.84 -17.49
CA LEU A 56 -3.19 18.10 -16.33
C LEU A 56 -3.70 16.79 -15.74
N ALA A 57 -4.09 15.82 -16.56
CA ALA A 57 -4.51 14.49 -16.15
C ALA A 57 -3.35 13.77 -15.41
N LEU A 58 -2.15 13.77 -15.96
CA LEU A 58 -0.98 13.18 -15.32
C LEU A 58 -0.65 13.87 -14.00
N PHE A 59 -0.68 15.20 -13.94
CA PHE A 59 -0.45 15.96 -12.70
C PHE A 59 -1.49 15.63 -11.64
N TRP A 60 -2.78 15.56 -12.04
CA TRP A 60 -3.86 15.17 -11.14
C TRP A 60 -3.69 13.76 -10.60
N LEU A 61 -3.32 12.80 -11.46
CA LEU A 61 -3.05 11.42 -11.05
C LEU A 61 -1.93 11.35 -10.01
N ILE A 62 -0.83 12.06 -10.22
CA ILE A 62 0.28 12.13 -9.25
C ILE A 62 -0.21 12.74 -7.92
N ALA A 63 -0.96 13.82 -7.96
CA ALA A 63 -1.51 14.46 -6.77
C ALA A 63 -2.46 13.50 -6.01
N ALA A 64 -3.35 12.79 -6.72
CA ALA A 64 -4.25 11.81 -6.13
C ALA A 64 -3.49 10.65 -5.46
N LEU A 65 -2.41 10.14 -6.08
CA LEU A 65 -1.56 9.11 -5.50
C LEU A 65 -0.84 9.60 -4.25
N LEU A 66 -0.29 10.82 -4.24
CA LEU A 66 0.36 11.39 -3.05
C LEU A 66 -0.64 11.56 -1.89
N ILE A 67 -1.82 12.05 -2.18
CA ILE A 67 -2.91 12.18 -1.17
C ILE A 67 -3.31 10.79 -0.65
N HIS A 68 -3.40 9.79 -1.54
CA HIS A 68 -3.72 8.42 -1.14
C HIS A 68 -2.67 7.82 -0.19
N VAL A 69 -1.37 8.03 -0.48
CA VAL A 69 -0.28 7.61 0.42
C VAL A 69 -0.44 8.24 1.80
N GLU A 70 -0.74 9.53 1.84
CA GLU A 70 -0.91 10.28 3.09
C GLU A 70 -2.13 9.80 3.88
N ILE A 71 -3.27 9.58 3.21
CA ILE A 71 -4.49 9.04 3.81
C ILE A 71 -4.24 7.63 4.36
N SER A 72 -3.61 6.76 3.58
CA SER A 72 -3.32 5.38 4.00
C SER A 72 -2.43 5.36 5.23
N ASN A 73 -1.34 6.13 5.24
CA ASN A 73 -0.37 6.13 6.32
C ASN A 73 -0.89 6.80 7.60
N ARG A 74 -1.48 8.00 7.48
CA ARG A 74 -1.87 8.77 8.67
C ARG A 74 -3.23 8.41 9.23
N TRP A 75 -4.20 8.10 8.37
CA TRP A 75 -5.59 7.93 8.78
C TRP A 75 -6.00 6.46 8.85
N ALA A 76 -5.58 5.65 7.89
CA ALA A 76 -5.88 4.23 7.90
C ALA A 76 -4.81 3.39 8.64
N HIS A 77 -3.66 4.00 9.01
CA HIS A 77 -2.56 3.33 9.69
C HIS A 77 -2.10 2.02 9.01
N GLN A 78 -2.04 2.07 7.68
CA GLN A 78 -1.64 0.95 6.83
C GLN A 78 -0.80 1.45 5.65
N ASP A 79 -0.15 0.53 4.96
CA ASP A 79 0.55 0.85 3.71
C ASP A 79 -0.44 1.27 2.59
N CYS A 80 0.07 2.02 1.61
CA CYS A 80 -0.74 2.49 0.49
C CYS A 80 -1.06 1.40 -0.57
N GLY A 81 -0.58 0.16 -0.39
CA GLY A 81 -0.75 -0.94 -1.33
C GLY A 81 0.30 -1.03 -2.43
N PHE A 82 1.15 -0.03 -2.55
CA PHE A 82 2.28 0.03 -3.49
C PHE A 82 3.64 0.00 -2.78
N SER A 83 3.62 -0.17 -1.45
CA SER A 83 4.85 -0.27 -0.66
C SER A 83 5.49 -1.64 -0.87
N PRO A 84 6.82 -1.71 -1.02
CA PRO A 84 7.55 -2.97 -0.98
C PRO A 84 7.45 -3.66 0.38
N ASP A 85 7.19 -2.88 1.43
CA ASP A 85 7.04 -3.33 2.80
C ASP A 85 5.59 -3.08 3.25
N PRO A 86 4.66 -4.02 2.93
CA PRO A 86 3.26 -3.89 3.32
C PRO A 86 3.12 -3.94 4.85
N PHE A 87 2.27 -3.08 5.40
CA PHE A 87 1.96 -3.09 6.83
C PHE A 87 0.52 -2.71 7.13
N VAL A 88 0.01 -3.16 8.28
CA VAL A 88 -1.29 -2.78 8.83
C VAL A 88 -1.18 -2.68 10.36
N THR A 89 -1.85 -1.69 10.94
CA THR A 89 -1.90 -1.53 12.39
C THR A 89 -3.14 -2.20 12.94
N LEU A 90 -2.94 -3.07 13.93
CA LEU A 90 -4.01 -3.76 14.64
C LEU A 90 -4.69 -2.85 15.68
N PRO A 91 -5.92 -3.20 16.14
CA PRO A 91 -6.63 -2.41 17.17
C PRO A 91 -5.87 -2.27 18.48
N ASN A 92 -4.98 -3.19 18.81
CA ASN A 92 -4.12 -3.14 19.99
C ASN A 92 -2.83 -2.31 19.79
N GLY A 93 -2.69 -1.65 18.64
CA GLY A 93 -1.55 -0.79 18.30
C GLY A 93 -0.31 -1.54 17.78
N TYR A 94 -0.34 -2.87 17.72
CA TYR A 94 0.73 -3.63 17.06
C TYR A 94 0.65 -3.48 15.56
N VAL A 95 1.81 -3.51 14.91
CA VAL A 95 1.91 -3.43 13.45
C VAL A 95 2.26 -4.81 12.91
N LEU A 96 1.42 -5.33 12.03
CA LEU A 96 1.75 -6.46 11.17
C LEU A 96 2.38 -5.92 9.89
N GLY A 97 3.47 -6.52 9.43
CA GLY A 97 4.13 -6.09 8.21
C GLY A 97 4.95 -7.20 7.58
N SER A 98 5.55 -6.93 6.44
CA SER A 98 6.45 -7.85 5.77
C SER A 98 7.60 -7.06 5.14
N ALA A 99 8.83 -7.52 5.35
CA ALA A 99 10.01 -6.94 4.72
C ALA A 99 10.24 -7.50 3.31
N ASN A 100 9.59 -8.59 2.97
CA ASN A 100 9.53 -9.21 1.64
C ASN A 100 8.25 -10.05 1.58
N THR A 101 7.87 -10.53 0.39
CA THR A 101 6.60 -11.22 0.18
C THR A 101 6.42 -12.53 1.00
N TYR A 102 7.47 -12.98 1.68
CA TYR A 102 7.50 -14.28 2.37
C TYR A 102 7.61 -14.17 3.89
N ASP A 103 8.21 -13.08 4.41
CA ASP A 103 8.51 -12.94 5.84
C ASP A 103 7.56 -11.96 6.52
N GLY A 104 6.54 -12.50 7.17
CA GLY A 104 5.70 -11.72 8.07
C GLY A 104 6.44 -11.34 9.35
N TYR A 105 6.12 -10.15 9.88
CA TYR A 105 6.57 -9.74 11.20
C TYR A 105 5.44 -9.02 11.96
N PHE A 106 5.53 -8.99 13.26
CA PHE A 106 4.81 -8.00 14.06
C PHE A 106 5.78 -7.21 14.93
N ARG A 107 5.40 -5.99 15.24
CA ARG A 107 6.13 -5.11 16.15
C ARG A 107 5.20 -4.38 17.11
N ALA A 108 5.68 -4.15 18.33
CA ALA A 108 4.97 -3.39 19.33
C ALA A 108 4.93 -1.89 18.99
N PRO A 109 3.94 -1.15 19.51
CA PRO A 109 3.89 0.30 19.40
C PRO A 109 5.20 0.94 19.91
N GLY A 110 5.72 1.92 19.12
CA GLY A 110 6.94 2.65 19.45
C GLY A 110 8.26 1.88 19.26
N PHE A 111 8.22 0.64 18.76
CA PHE A 111 9.41 -0.15 18.48
C PHE A 111 10.07 0.25 17.18
N GLN A 112 11.37 0.55 17.17
CA GLN A 112 12.13 0.90 15.97
C GLN A 112 12.67 -0.35 15.28
N THR A 113 12.80 -0.29 13.93
CA THR A 113 13.03 -1.43 13.04
C THR A 113 14.43 -2.03 13.06
N ASP A 114 15.38 -1.48 13.79
CA ASP A 114 16.79 -1.91 13.77
C ASP A 114 17.12 -3.05 14.77
N ALA A 115 16.10 -3.71 15.32
CA ALA A 115 16.27 -4.74 16.30
C ALA A 115 16.57 -6.12 15.69
N PRO A 116 17.35 -6.96 16.39
CA PRO A 116 17.67 -8.32 15.96
C PRO A 116 16.43 -9.22 15.93
N VAL A 117 16.57 -10.38 15.30
CA VAL A 117 15.62 -11.38 14.82
C VAL A 117 14.37 -11.68 15.67
N ALA A 118 14.48 -11.62 16.96
CA ALA A 118 13.35 -11.68 17.91
C ALA A 118 13.76 -11.02 19.22
N GLY A 119 12.83 -10.30 19.84
CA GLY A 119 13.07 -9.64 21.12
C GLY A 119 11.77 -9.11 21.70
N PRO A 120 11.81 -8.54 22.91
CA PRO A 120 10.62 -8.01 23.54
C PRO A 120 9.98 -6.93 22.68
N GLY A 121 8.90 -7.29 21.99
CA GLY A 121 8.12 -6.39 21.12
C GLY A 121 8.30 -6.53 19.62
N TYR A 122 9.13 -7.47 19.14
CA TYR A 122 9.32 -7.74 17.71
C TYR A 122 9.52 -9.23 17.44
N VAL A 123 8.76 -9.78 16.48
CA VAL A 123 8.91 -11.15 15.97
C VAL A 123 8.83 -11.11 14.46
N ARG A 124 9.70 -11.85 13.78
CA ARG A 124 9.74 -11.93 12.31
C ARG A 124 9.71 -13.37 11.82
N SER A 125 9.63 -13.51 10.50
CA SER A 125 9.59 -14.79 9.80
C SER A 125 8.37 -15.63 10.20
N ILE A 126 7.25 -14.94 10.41
CA ILE A 126 5.98 -15.54 10.82
C ILE A 126 5.32 -16.15 9.61
N ILE A 127 4.93 -17.42 9.73
CA ILE A 127 4.19 -18.17 8.73
C ILE A 127 2.69 -18.05 9.00
N ASP A 128 2.30 -18.41 10.21
CA ASP A 128 0.93 -18.37 10.69
C ASP A 128 0.84 -17.54 11.96
N LEU A 129 -0.24 -16.81 12.11
CA LEU A 129 -0.47 -15.93 13.24
C LEU A 129 -1.94 -15.92 13.63
N GLN A 130 -2.19 -15.91 14.92
CA GLN A 130 -3.49 -15.67 15.51
C GLN A 130 -3.39 -14.64 16.61
N LEU A 131 -4.37 -13.76 16.70
CA LEU A 131 -4.54 -12.84 17.82
C LEU A 131 -5.77 -13.28 18.63
N SER A 132 -5.55 -13.66 19.90
CA SER A 132 -6.62 -14.04 20.82
C SER A 132 -6.30 -13.55 22.23
N ASN A 133 -7.29 -12.94 22.88
CA ASN A 133 -7.22 -12.54 24.32
C ASN A 133 -5.96 -11.75 24.74
N GLY A 134 -5.35 -11.00 23.80
CA GLY A 134 -4.13 -10.24 24.07
C GLY A 134 -2.84 -11.03 23.87
N TYR A 135 -2.92 -12.21 23.25
CA TYR A 135 -1.78 -13.02 22.85
C TYR A 135 -1.68 -13.13 21.34
N PHE A 136 -0.45 -13.12 20.84
CA PHE A 136 -0.13 -13.62 19.51
C PHE A 136 0.38 -15.04 19.65
N THR A 137 -0.24 -15.95 18.92
CA THR A 137 0.19 -17.35 18.81
C THR A 137 0.38 -17.70 17.34
N GLY A 138 1.35 -18.54 17.04
CA GLY A 138 1.60 -18.92 15.65
C GLY A 138 2.87 -19.71 15.44
N THR A 139 3.30 -19.76 14.20
CA THR A 139 4.53 -20.41 13.77
C THR A 139 5.48 -19.41 13.13
N GLN A 140 6.75 -19.55 13.43
CA GLN A 140 7.83 -18.78 12.82
C GLN A 140 8.89 -19.72 12.24
N PHE A 141 9.57 -19.26 11.18
CA PHE A 141 10.75 -19.93 10.68
C PHE A 141 11.99 -19.39 11.39
N ASP A 142 12.69 -20.27 12.05
CA ASP A 142 13.96 -19.95 12.71
C ASP A 142 15.11 -20.23 11.73
N PHE A 143 15.77 -19.16 11.26
CA PHE A 143 16.88 -19.27 10.29
C PHE A 143 18.14 -19.87 10.90
N GLU A 144 18.34 -19.77 12.21
CA GLU A 144 19.53 -20.32 12.87
C GLU A 144 19.48 -21.85 12.93
N THR A 145 18.31 -22.39 13.22
CA THR A 145 18.08 -23.84 13.32
C THR A 145 17.49 -24.45 12.07
N SER A 146 17.06 -23.61 11.09
CA SER A 146 16.32 -24.01 9.89
C SER A 146 15.06 -24.84 10.21
N ARG A 147 14.37 -24.50 11.30
CA ARG A 147 13.19 -25.22 11.79
C ARG A 147 11.99 -24.26 11.95
N ILE A 148 10.81 -24.85 11.85
CA ILE A 148 9.57 -24.17 12.23
C ILE A 148 9.40 -24.33 13.73
N ARG A 149 9.19 -23.19 14.43
CA ARG A 149 8.92 -23.15 15.86
C ARG A 149 7.55 -22.54 16.10
N HIS A 150 6.84 -23.09 17.08
CA HIS A 150 5.64 -22.48 17.61
C HIS A 150 6.02 -21.39 18.61
N PHE A 151 5.24 -20.32 18.67
CA PHE A 151 5.47 -19.24 19.64
C PHE A 151 4.17 -18.76 20.26
N VAL A 152 4.30 -18.24 21.48
CA VAL A 152 3.29 -17.48 22.18
C VAL A 152 3.92 -16.16 22.62
N PHE A 153 3.24 -15.06 22.31
CA PHE A 153 3.69 -13.72 22.65
C PHE A 153 2.57 -12.99 23.38
N ASP A 154 2.84 -12.58 24.62
CA ASP A 154 1.91 -11.75 25.41
C ASP A 154 2.05 -10.27 24.99
N THR A 155 0.98 -9.69 24.46
CA THR A 155 0.98 -8.30 23.99
C THR A 155 1.03 -7.28 25.12
N ARG A 156 0.75 -7.67 26.36
CA ARG A 156 0.75 -6.77 27.53
C ARG A 156 2.13 -6.72 28.19
N THR A 157 2.70 -7.89 28.45
CA THR A 157 4.01 -8.02 29.12
C THR A 157 5.18 -8.00 28.14
N ARG A 158 4.90 -8.21 26.84
CA ARG A 158 5.87 -8.42 25.75
C ARG A 158 6.74 -9.66 25.99
N ALA A 159 6.28 -10.60 26.78
CA ALA A 159 6.95 -11.87 26.98
C ALA A 159 6.80 -12.74 25.74
N PHE A 160 7.93 -13.27 25.26
CA PHE A 160 8.01 -14.17 24.11
C PHE A 160 8.45 -15.55 24.58
N GLN A 161 7.73 -16.58 24.19
CA GLN A 161 8.04 -17.97 24.43
C GLN A 161 7.99 -18.72 23.10
N ALA A 162 9.06 -19.42 22.76
CA ALA A 162 9.12 -20.31 21.61
C ALA A 162 9.29 -21.75 22.06
N ALA A 163 8.63 -22.67 21.39
CA ALA A 163 8.72 -24.11 21.65
C ALA A 163 8.99 -24.86 20.35
N ASP A 164 9.85 -25.85 20.42
CA ASP A 164 10.24 -26.66 19.24
C ASP A 164 9.17 -27.70 18.88
N GLN A 165 8.22 -27.97 19.76
CA GLN A 165 7.13 -28.92 19.56
C GLN A 165 5.76 -28.25 19.72
N GLU A 166 4.81 -28.67 18.88
CA GLU A 166 3.44 -28.18 18.90
C GLU A 166 2.74 -28.40 20.26
N ASP A 167 3.02 -29.52 20.91
CA ASP A 167 2.43 -29.85 22.22
C ASP A 167 2.88 -28.90 23.32
N SER A 168 4.14 -28.44 23.30
CA SER A 168 4.64 -27.46 24.26
C SER A 168 4.03 -26.09 24.05
N ALA A 169 3.82 -25.67 22.80
CA ALA A 169 3.15 -24.43 22.45
C ALA A 169 1.65 -24.50 22.77
N ARG A 170 1.01 -25.64 22.53
CA ARG A 170 -0.40 -25.87 22.94
C ARG A 170 -0.58 -25.81 24.44
N SER A 171 0.35 -26.39 25.20
CA SER A 171 0.30 -26.31 26.69
C SER A 171 0.44 -24.86 27.15
N ALA A 172 1.39 -24.09 26.59
CA ALA A 172 1.56 -22.68 26.89
C ALA A 172 0.33 -21.84 26.46
N ALA A 173 -0.24 -22.15 25.30
CA ALA A 173 -1.47 -21.51 24.83
C ALA A 173 -2.70 -21.86 25.68
N ALA A 174 -2.80 -23.09 26.14
CA ALA A 174 -3.87 -23.54 27.06
C ALA A 174 -3.77 -22.87 28.44
N GLU A 175 -2.57 -22.72 28.99
CA GLU A 175 -2.33 -21.98 30.21
C GLU A 175 -2.72 -20.50 30.10
N THR A 176 -2.59 -19.92 28.90
CA THR A 176 -2.95 -18.52 28.64
C THR A 176 -4.35 -18.33 28.09
N ASN A 177 -5.18 -19.39 28.00
CA ASN A 177 -6.49 -19.38 27.33
C ASN A 177 -6.45 -18.84 25.89
N ALA A 178 -5.34 -19.02 25.19
CA ALA A 178 -5.18 -18.64 23.80
C ALA A 178 -5.73 -19.75 22.88
N HIS A 179 -6.60 -19.38 21.94
CA HIS A 179 -7.09 -20.32 20.94
C HIS A 179 -5.96 -20.70 19.97
N THR A 180 -5.91 -21.97 19.54
CA THR A 180 -4.83 -22.50 18.68
C THR A 180 -5.15 -22.57 17.18
N ASP A 181 -6.28 -22.02 16.76
CA ASP A 181 -6.65 -22.00 15.33
C ASP A 181 -5.83 -20.95 14.56
N ALA A 182 -4.59 -21.30 14.25
CA ALA A 182 -3.70 -20.42 13.51
C ALA A 182 -4.24 -20.14 12.09
N THR A 183 -4.29 -18.87 11.74
CA THR A 183 -4.67 -18.42 10.41
C THR A 183 -3.41 -17.98 9.68
N SER A 184 -3.33 -18.26 8.36
CA SER A 184 -2.22 -17.76 7.55
C SER A 184 -2.01 -16.25 7.81
N TYR A 185 -0.76 -15.85 8.03
CA TYR A 185 -0.37 -14.47 8.30
C TYR A 185 -1.01 -13.47 7.32
N TRP A 186 -1.01 -13.78 6.02
CA TRP A 186 -1.57 -12.93 4.98
C TRP A 186 -3.09 -12.80 5.04
N LYS A 187 -3.78 -13.83 5.52
CA LYS A 187 -5.24 -13.77 5.73
C LYS A 187 -5.57 -12.83 6.88
N LEU A 188 -4.80 -12.89 7.97
CA LEU A 188 -4.94 -11.96 9.09
C LEU A 188 -4.61 -10.52 8.67
N TYR A 189 -3.51 -10.32 7.94
CA TYR A 189 -3.16 -9.02 7.36
C TYR A 189 -4.31 -8.46 6.50
N ALA A 190 -4.87 -9.27 5.59
CA ALA A 190 -5.98 -8.86 4.73
C ALA A 190 -7.25 -8.53 5.51
N GLN A 191 -7.52 -9.22 6.62
CA GLN A 191 -8.68 -8.99 7.48
C GLN A 191 -8.64 -7.60 8.14
N TYR A 192 -7.45 -7.13 8.55
CA TYR A 192 -7.29 -5.84 9.21
C TYR A 192 -7.01 -4.69 8.24
N ARG A 193 -6.77 -4.99 6.97
CA ARG A 193 -6.55 -3.96 5.95
C ARG A 193 -7.85 -3.27 5.57
N HIS A 194 -7.88 -1.97 5.71
CA HIS A 194 -9.02 -1.15 5.29
C HIS A 194 -8.98 -0.89 3.77
N HIS A 195 -10.11 -1.08 3.10
CA HIS A 195 -10.25 -0.82 1.66
C HIS A 195 -10.72 0.59 1.31
N TRP A 196 -11.23 1.35 2.30
CA TRP A 196 -11.78 2.68 2.05
C TRP A 196 -10.78 3.69 1.46
N PRO A 197 -9.45 3.69 1.75
CA PRO A 197 -8.52 4.60 1.09
C PRO A 197 -8.47 4.36 -0.42
N ASN A 198 -8.58 3.11 -0.87
CA ASN A 198 -8.60 2.76 -2.29
C ASN A 198 -9.86 3.30 -2.98
N TYR A 199 -11.01 3.30 -2.30
CA TYR A 199 -12.24 3.90 -2.84
C TYR A 199 -12.11 5.42 -2.98
N ILE A 200 -11.49 6.10 -2.01
CA ILE A 200 -11.21 7.54 -2.11
C ILE A 200 -10.29 7.80 -3.30
N LEU A 201 -9.22 7.03 -3.48
CA LEU A 201 -8.33 7.17 -4.64
C LEU A 201 -9.10 7.03 -5.95
N MET A 202 -9.94 5.99 -6.08
CA MET A 202 -10.78 5.81 -7.28
C MET A 202 -11.70 7.01 -7.54
N ILE A 203 -12.37 7.50 -6.51
CA ILE A 203 -13.26 8.67 -6.62
C ILE A 203 -12.44 9.90 -7.07
N MET A 204 -11.28 10.14 -6.50
CA MET A 204 -10.42 11.27 -6.87
C MET A 204 -9.97 11.17 -8.33
N ILE A 205 -9.54 9.99 -8.79
CA ILE A 205 -9.12 9.79 -10.19
C ILE A 205 -10.31 10.06 -11.11
N ILE A 206 -11.44 9.42 -10.88
CA ILE A 206 -12.63 9.55 -11.76
C ILE A 206 -13.12 11.00 -11.80
N THR A 207 -13.22 11.67 -10.65
CA THR A 207 -13.72 13.05 -10.60
C THR A 207 -12.78 14.04 -11.27
N GLY A 208 -11.47 13.91 -11.04
CA GLY A 208 -10.49 14.81 -11.65
C GLY A 208 -10.38 14.63 -13.17
N GLU A 209 -10.27 13.39 -13.65
CA GLU A 209 -10.23 13.10 -15.08
C GLU A 209 -11.52 13.55 -15.77
N SER A 210 -12.68 13.31 -15.14
CA SER A 210 -13.97 13.77 -15.67
C SER A 210 -14.04 15.30 -15.72
N ALA A 211 -13.55 16.00 -14.71
CA ALA A 211 -13.55 17.48 -14.69
C ALA A 211 -12.66 18.05 -15.80
N ILE A 212 -11.47 17.45 -16.04
CA ILE A 212 -10.58 17.85 -17.13
C ILE A 212 -11.25 17.60 -18.48
N GLY A 213 -11.84 16.40 -18.68
CA GLY A 213 -12.55 16.03 -19.90
C GLY A 213 -13.73 16.96 -20.20
N LEU A 214 -14.58 17.24 -19.19
CA LEU A 214 -15.70 18.14 -19.31
C LEU A 214 -15.26 19.59 -19.58
N GLY A 215 -14.16 20.04 -18.95
CA GLY A 215 -13.57 21.34 -19.21
C GLY A 215 -13.14 21.51 -20.68
N VAL A 216 -12.45 20.53 -21.22
CA VAL A 216 -12.06 20.50 -22.63
C VAL A 216 -13.30 20.43 -23.52
N TRP A 217 -14.25 19.54 -23.22
CA TRP A 217 -15.50 19.41 -23.97
C TRP A 217 -16.27 20.73 -24.04
N LYS A 218 -16.41 21.41 -22.91
CA LYS A 218 -17.08 22.72 -22.84
C LYS A 218 -16.40 23.74 -23.75
N LEU A 219 -15.06 23.78 -23.77
CA LEU A 219 -14.31 24.68 -24.66
C LEU A 219 -14.54 24.35 -26.14
N TRP A 220 -14.78 23.07 -26.49
CA TRP A 220 -15.08 22.66 -27.85
C TRP A 220 -16.51 23.03 -28.29
N THR A 221 -17.45 23.07 -27.37
CA THR A 221 -18.89 23.30 -27.65
C THR A 221 -19.31 24.75 -27.48
N THR A 222 -18.55 25.58 -26.77
CA THR A 222 -18.84 27.02 -26.65
C THR A 222 -18.41 27.72 -27.92
N GLU A 223 -19.36 28.27 -28.65
CA GLU A 223 -19.17 29.10 -29.83
C GLU A 223 -18.54 30.46 -29.50
#